data_e47817eb6e4230b8478b5d6a0f5ec0ca
#
_entry.id   e47817eb6e4230b8478b5d6a0f5ec0ca
#
_cell.length_a   1.000
_cell.length_b   1.000
_cell.length_c   1.000
_cell.angle_alpha   90.00
_cell.angle_beta   90.00
_cell.angle_gamma   90.00
#
_symmetry.space_group_name_H-M   'P 1'
#
loop_
_entity.id
_entity.type
_entity.pdbx_description
1 polymer ?
#
loop_
_entity_poly.entity_id
_entity_poly.type
_entity_poly.pdbx_seq_one_letter_code
_entity_poly.pdbx_strand_id
1 'polypeptide(L)'
;MFNDPAIAGSWPALVERLDSDGRPAHWATTTPALCGLRSVGDLPAMVAEDVPAARADAVIGALVQLAAADGTNDPDALLVLLHLLSGGVYTLAAKLAHLSDDIVSIVVGELTCQIRRYPWRRRTRAHAIDLLLDTKQALLRGELRTGLPGQPILFFVDPHDPTLPYLDATEPENDGLDVVDVLAWAGAHGIAPMQDLWMLLDLERRRGYGNAARHRVAHILGVNERTVRRRRDRALNALREASNDYLATVA
;
A
#
# COMPACT_ATOMS: atom_id res chain seq x y z
N MET A 1 16.76 -9.41 0.73
CA MET A 1 17.40 -8.12 0.43
C MET A 1 17.25 -7.93 -1.07
N PHE A 2 16.27 -7.14 -1.48
CA PHE A 2 15.91 -6.99 -2.89
C PHE A 2 16.90 -6.05 -3.55
N ASN A 3 17.72 -6.61 -4.46
CA ASN A 3 18.71 -5.89 -5.26
C ASN A 3 18.10 -5.57 -6.64
N ASP A 4 17.12 -4.67 -6.68
CA ASP A 4 16.69 -4.12 -7.97
C ASP A 4 17.63 -2.97 -8.34
N PRO A 5 18.38 -3.08 -9.44
CA PRO A 5 19.34 -2.06 -9.85
C PRO A 5 18.70 -0.71 -10.16
N ALA A 6 17.43 -0.63 -10.48
CA ALA A 6 16.73 0.65 -10.74
C ALA A 6 16.47 1.46 -9.47
N ILE A 7 16.11 0.79 -8.34
CA ILE A 7 15.89 1.46 -7.05
C ILE A 7 17.15 1.32 -6.19
N ALA A 8 17.84 0.17 -6.19
CA ALA A 8 19.03 -0.08 -5.39
C ALA A 8 20.28 0.65 -5.93
N GLY A 9 20.42 0.80 -7.25
CA GLY A 9 21.51 1.56 -7.85
C GLY A 9 21.45 3.06 -7.56
N SER A 10 20.27 3.60 -7.30
CA SER A 10 20.06 5.00 -6.95
C SER A 10 20.20 5.27 -5.45
N TRP A 11 20.07 4.24 -4.57
CA TRP A 11 20.11 4.44 -3.12
C TRP A 11 21.44 4.99 -2.60
N PRO A 12 22.61 4.43 -2.94
CA PRO A 12 23.89 5.01 -2.51
C PRO A 12 24.08 6.46 -2.94
N ALA A 13 23.71 6.79 -4.18
CA ALA A 13 23.78 8.15 -4.70
C ALA A 13 22.80 9.10 -3.97
N LEU A 14 21.60 8.62 -3.66
CA LEU A 14 20.62 9.37 -2.87
C LEU A 14 21.15 9.65 -1.47
N VAL A 15 21.72 8.64 -0.79
CA VAL A 15 22.34 8.77 0.54
C VAL A 15 23.46 9.79 0.50
N GLU A 16 24.42 9.66 -0.43
CA GLU A 16 25.55 10.58 -0.56
C GLU A 16 25.08 12.03 -0.74
N ARG A 17 24.12 12.26 -1.61
CA ARG A 17 23.54 13.58 -1.84
C ARG A 17 22.88 14.15 -0.58
N LEU A 18 22.00 13.39 0.07
CA LEU A 18 21.24 13.87 1.22
C LEU A 18 22.11 14.08 2.46
N ASP A 19 23.12 13.23 2.65
CA ASP A 19 24.08 13.40 3.75
C ASP A 19 24.95 14.64 3.53
N SER A 20 25.40 14.89 2.29
CA SER A 20 26.13 16.09 1.91
C SER A 20 25.32 17.38 2.10
N ASP A 21 24.01 17.31 1.87
CA ASP A 21 23.06 18.42 2.05
C ASP A 21 22.68 18.63 3.54
N GLY A 22 23.18 17.80 4.46
CA GLY A 22 22.90 17.89 5.89
C GLY A 22 21.48 17.50 6.29
N ARG A 23 20.76 16.78 5.41
CA ARG A 23 19.35 16.37 5.66
C ARG A 23 19.17 15.55 6.93
N PRO A 24 20.03 14.57 7.27
CA PRO A 24 19.88 13.79 8.51
C PRO A 24 19.83 14.67 9.76
N ALA A 25 20.74 15.64 9.87
CA ALA A 25 20.79 16.56 11.00
C ALA A 25 19.54 17.46 11.08
N HIS A 26 19.07 17.95 9.94
CA HIS A 26 17.83 18.73 9.86
C HIS A 26 16.62 17.90 10.29
N TRP A 27 16.45 16.68 9.80
CA TRP A 27 15.35 15.81 10.18
C TRP A 27 15.41 15.38 11.64
N ALA A 28 16.61 15.10 12.16
CA ALA A 28 16.80 14.73 13.57
C ALA A 28 16.41 15.86 14.54
N THR A 29 16.59 17.13 14.15
CA THR A 29 16.20 18.28 14.97
C THR A 29 14.71 18.59 14.90
N THR A 30 14.08 18.36 13.74
CA THR A 30 12.66 18.68 13.53
C THR A 30 11.71 17.57 13.96
N THR A 31 12.19 16.30 14.02
CA THR A 31 11.34 15.14 14.22
C THR A 31 11.93 14.20 15.28
N PRO A 32 11.30 14.10 16.47
CA PRO A 32 11.85 13.34 17.60
C PRO A 32 12.13 11.87 17.31
N ALA A 33 11.31 11.22 16.45
CA ALA A 33 11.50 9.81 16.09
C ALA A 33 12.78 9.55 15.26
N LEU A 34 13.35 10.60 14.66
CA LEU A 34 14.61 10.57 13.91
C LEU A 34 15.79 11.10 14.73
N CYS A 35 15.59 11.34 16.03
CA CYS A 35 16.68 11.80 16.90
C CYS A 35 17.84 10.80 16.87
N GLY A 36 19.05 11.32 16.64
CA GLY A 36 20.26 10.50 16.53
C GLY A 36 20.55 9.96 15.12
N LEU A 37 19.72 10.27 14.13
CA LEU A 37 20.01 9.96 12.72
C LEU A 37 21.30 10.68 12.29
N ARG A 38 22.30 9.93 11.84
CA ARG A 38 23.59 10.47 11.40
C ARG A 38 23.74 10.46 9.88
N SER A 39 23.15 9.45 9.24
CA SER A 39 23.13 9.26 7.80
C SER A 39 21.76 8.75 7.37
N VAL A 40 21.31 9.16 6.18
CA VAL A 40 20.12 8.57 5.55
C VAL A 40 20.31 7.07 5.33
N GLY A 41 21.55 6.63 5.14
CA GLY A 41 21.94 5.22 5.04
C GLY A 41 21.60 4.37 6.27
N ASP A 42 21.37 4.98 7.44
CA ASP A 42 21.01 4.26 8.67
C ASP A 42 19.52 3.89 8.72
N LEU A 43 18.67 4.54 7.92
CA LEU A 43 17.21 4.37 7.97
C LEU A 43 16.72 2.94 7.68
N PRO A 44 17.28 2.19 6.70
CA PRO A 44 16.87 0.79 6.49
C PRO A 44 17.09 -0.07 7.74
N ALA A 45 18.19 0.13 8.48
CA ALA A 45 18.45 -0.57 9.72
C ALA A 45 17.48 -0.17 10.85
N MET A 46 16.98 1.08 10.85
CA MET A 46 16.04 1.56 11.86
C MET A 46 14.61 1.01 11.66
N VAL A 47 14.31 0.43 10.49
CA VAL A 47 13.00 -0.17 10.16
C VAL A 47 13.10 -1.67 9.84
N ALA A 48 14.25 -2.29 10.11
CA ALA A 48 14.47 -3.72 9.89
C ALA A 48 13.58 -4.60 10.79
N GLU A 49 13.42 -5.89 10.43
CA GLU A 49 12.53 -6.82 11.13
C GLU A 49 12.88 -7.07 12.59
N ASP A 50 14.16 -6.90 12.97
CA ASP A 50 14.67 -7.06 14.32
C ASP A 50 14.40 -5.84 15.22
N VAL A 51 13.94 -4.72 14.64
CA VAL A 51 13.58 -3.50 15.38
C VAL A 51 12.14 -3.64 15.92
N PRO A 52 11.90 -3.22 17.20
CA PRO A 52 10.52 -3.20 17.72
C PRO A 52 9.57 -2.46 16.78
N ALA A 53 8.45 -3.10 16.42
CA ALA A 53 7.50 -2.57 15.43
C ALA A 53 7.03 -1.14 15.71
N ALA A 54 6.85 -0.79 16.98
CA ALA A 54 6.46 0.57 17.38
C ALA A 54 7.55 1.61 17.05
N ARG A 55 8.84 1.24 17.13
CA ARG A 55 9.96 2.12 16.78
C ARG A 55 10.10 2.26 15.28
N ALA A 56 10.05 1.16 14.56
CA ALA A 56 10.08 1.18 13.09
C ALA A 56 8.92 2.03 12.54
N ASP A 57 7.72 1.84 13.08
CA ASP A 57 6.53 2.60 12.67
C ASP A 57 6.64 4.09 13.01
N ALA A 58 7.25 4.45 14.14
CA ALA A 58 7.51 5.85 14.48
C ALA A 58 8.48 6.51 13.48
N VAL A 59 9.51 5.80 13.01
CA VAL A 59 10.42 6.29 11.97
C VAL A 59 9.69 6.52 10.65
N ILE A 60 8.88 5.55 10.20
CA ILE A 60 8.07 5.69 8.99
C ILE A 60 7.09 6.86 9.14
N GLY A 61 6.40 6.97 10.28
CA GLY A 61 5.47 8.07 10.57
C GLY A 61 6.13 9.45 10.52
N ALA A 62 7.36 9.55 11.01
CA ALA A 62 8.17 10.76 10.94
C ALA A 62 8.48 11.17 9.49
N LEU A 63 8.93 10.22 8.67
CA LEU A 63 9.20 10.45 7.25
C LEU A 63 7.90 10.81 6.49
N VAL A 64 6.78 10.18 6.83
CA VAL A 64 5.46 10.53 6.27
C VAL A 64 5.07 11.96 6.61
N GLN A 65 5.27 12.40 7.85
CA GLN A 65 5.03 13.79 8.27
C GLN A 65 5.88 14.77 7.45
N LEU A 66 7.15 14.45 7.21
CA LEU A 66 8.04 15.27 6.41
C LEU A 66 7.59 15.32 4.94
N ALA A 67 7.18 14.17 4.35
CA ALA A 67 6.82 14.05 2.95
C ALA A 67 5.40 14.54 2.63
N ALA A 68 4.46 14.53 3.58
CA ALA A 68 3.07 14.91 3.35
C ALA A 68 2.93 16.38 2.91
N ALA A 69 1.96 16.66 2.05
CA ALA A 69 1.72 18.02 1.52
C ALA A 69 1.27 19.01 2.61
N ASP A 70 0.55 18.52 3.63
CA ASP A 70 0.13 19.31 4.81
C ASP A 70 1.14 19.23 5.97
N GLY A 71 2.28 18.56 5.74
CA GLY A 71 3.44 18.51 6.62
C GLY A 71 4.53 19.49 6.15
N THR A 72 5.77 18.99 6.00
CA THR A 72 6.89 19.80 5.48
C THR A 72 6.94 19.83 3.95
N ASN A 73 6.22 18.92 3.29
CA ASN A 73 6.23 18.73 1.83
C ASN A 73 7.63 18.44 1.26
N ASP A 74 8.46 17.73 2.02
CA ASP A 74 9.85 17.45 1.69
C ASP A 74 9.93 16.36 0.60
N PRO A 75 10.48 16.68 -0.61
CA PRO A 75 10.61 15.71 -1.68
C PRO A 75 11.67 14.64 -1.38
N ASP A 76 12.68 14.95 -0.59
CA ASP A 76 13.74 14.02 -0.24
C ASP A 76 13.24 12.95 0.74
N ALA A 77 12.43 13.34 1.71
CA ALA A 77 11.75 12.39 2.60
C ALA A 77 10.79 11.48 1.83
N LEU A 78 10.15 11.98 0.78
CA LEU A 78 9.32 11.16 -0.12
C LEU A 78 10.14 10.08 -0.84
N LEU A 79 11.29 10.45 -1.43
CA LEU A 79 12.17 9.51 -2.12
C LEU A 79 12.68 8.41 -1.18
N VAL A 80 13.07 8.80 0.03
CA VAL A 80 13.50 7.86 1.08
C VAL A 80 12.36 6.90 1.46
N LEU A 81 11.13 7.39 1.63
CA LEU A 81 9.97 6.54 1.91
C LEU A 81 9.70 5.55 0.79
N LEU A 82 9.74 5.99 -0.47
CA LEU A 82 9.55 5.10 -1.62
C LEU A 82 10.59 3.99 -1.63
N HIS A 83 11.85 4.31 -1.29
CA HIS A 83 12.90 3.30 -1.18
C HIS A 83 12.61 2.31 -0.02
N LEU A 84 12.30 2.80 1.17
CA LEU A 84 12.02 1.95 2.34
C LEU A 84 10.79 1.04 2.13
N LEU A 85 9.80 1.52 1.37
CA LEU A 85 8.58 0.77 1.06
C LEU A 85 8.70 -0.07 -0.22
N SER A 86 9.86 -0.09 -0.89
CA SER A 86 10.05 -0.76 -2.18
C SER A 86 9.67 -2.25 -2.15
N GLY A 87 10.04 -3.00 -1.11
CA GLY A 87 9.62 -4.40 -0.96
C GLY A 87 8.10 -4.59 -0.95
N GLY A 88 7.37 -3.68 -0.29
CA GLY A 88 5.91 -3.66 -0.32
C GLY A 88 5.34 -3.27 -1.68
N VAL A 89 6.01 -2.34 -2.39
CA VAL A 89 5.65 -1.94 -3.76
C VAL A 89 5.74 -3.13 -4.71
N TYR A 90 6.86 -3.86 -4.72
CA TYR A 90 7.02 -5.03 -5.58
C TYR A 90 6.04 -6.14 -5.25
N THR A 91 5.80 -6.40 -3.96
CA THR A 91 4.79 -7.37 -3.53
C THR A 91 3.39 -6.98 -4.01
N LEU A 92 3.05 -5.69 -3.94
CA LEU A 92 1.77 -5.18 -4.43
C LEU A 92 1.68 -5.23 -5.95
N ALA A 93 2.76 -4.83 -6.66
CA ALA A 93 2.83 -4.86 -8.11
C ALA A 93 2.68 -6.29 -8.65
N ALA A 94 3.35 -7.28 -8.05
CA ALA A 94 3.20 -8.68 -8.43
C ALA A 94 1.74 -9.16 -8.33
N LYS A 95 1.02 -8.76 -7.26
CA LYS A 95 -0.40 -9.10 -7.09
C LYS A 95 -1.34 -8.40 -8.07
N LEU A 96 -0.92 -7.29 -8.64
CA LEU A 96 -1.69 -6.47 -9.57
C LEU A 96 -1.15 -6.56 -11.02
N ALA A 97 -0.24 -7.50 -11.30
CA ALA A 97 0.41 -7.63 -12.61
C ALA A 97 -0.58 -7.84 -13.78
N HIS A 98 -1.76 -8.40 -13.48
CA HIS A 98 -2.82 -8.58 -14.47
C HIS A 98 -3.47 -7.26 -14.94
N LEU A 99 -3.21 -6.13 -14.26
CA LEU A 99 -3.82 -4.84 -14.56
C LEU A 99 -3.06 -4.05 -15.62
N SER A 100 -1.74 -4.19 -15.67
CA SER A 100 -0.89 -3.44 -16.60
C SER A 100 0.51 -4.03 -16.65
N ASP A 101 1.14 -3.97 -17.82
CA ASP A 101 2.55 -4.32 -17.99
C ASP A 101 3.50 -3.36 -17.24
N ASP A 102 3.04 -2.14 -16.98
CA ASP A 102 3.80 -1.11 -16.24
C ASP A 102 3.27 -0.89 -14.81
N ILE A 103 2.82 -1.96 -14.19
CA ILE A 103 2.16 -1.90 -12.88
C ILE A 103 3.07 -1.32 -11.78
N VAL A 104 4.38 -1.52 -11.85
CA VAL A 104 5.33 -0.99 -10.84
C VAL A 104 5.30 0.52 -10.84
N SER A 105 5.41 1.17 -11.99
CA SER A 105 5.35 2.64 -12.12
C SER A 105 3.99 3.17 -11.66
N ILE A 106 2.91 2.47 -11.99
CA ILE A 106 1.55 2.83 -11.56
C ILE A 106 1.44 2.75 -10.03
N VAL A 107 1.93 1.69 -9.40
CA VAL A 107 1.94 1.53 -7.94
C VAL A 107 2.77 2.61 -7.27
N VAL A 108 3.96 2.92 -7.79
CA VAL A 108 4.84 3.98 -7.26
C VAL A 108 4.18 5.35 -7.37
N GLY A 109 3.57 5.66 -8.52
CA GLY A 109 2.83 6.90 -8.73
C GLY A 109 1.68 7.08 -7.75
N GLU A 110 0.83 6.05 -7.59
CA GLU A 110 -0.28 6.10 -6.64
C GLU A 110 0.21 6.18 -5.19
N LEU A 111 1.25 5.40 -4.81
CA LEU A 111 1.86 5.48 -3.49
C LEU A 111 2.38 6.88 -3.19
N THR A 112 2.99 7.54 -4.17
CA THR A 112 3.42 8.95 -4.07
C THR A 112 2.23 9.86 -3.75
N CYS A 113 1.11 9.69 -4.44
CA CYS A 113 -0.13 10.44 -4.18
C CYS A 113 -0.68 10.16 -2.78
N GLN A 114 -0.65 8.90 -2.34
CA GLN A 114 -1.12 8.50 -1.01
C GLN A 114 -0.23 9.07 0.10
N ILE A 115 1.10 9.07 -0.06
CA ILE A 115 2.04 9.70 0.88
C ILE A 115 1.77 11.20 0.99
N ARG A 116 1.63 11.89 -0.14
CA ARG A 116 1.35 13.34 -0.17
C ARG A 116 0.05 13.72 0.51
N ARG A 117 -0.98 12.87 0.44
CA ARG A 117 -2.31 13.09 1.02
C ARG A 117 -2.53 12.40 2.36
N TYR A 118 -1.50 11.77 2.90
CA TYR A 118 -1.65 10.95 4.11
C TYR A 118 -2.07 11.80 5.31
N PRO A 119 -3.15 11.44 6.02
CA PRO A 119 -3.64 12.21 7.17
C PRO A 119 -2.84 11.88 8.44
N TRP A 120 -1.55 12.18 8.46
CA TRP A 120 -0.59 11.83 9.50
C TRP A 120 -0.99 12.32 10.90
N ARG A 121 -1.72 13.44 11.00
CA ARG A 121 -2.23 13.93 12.29
C ARG A 121 -3.31 13.03 12.90
N ARG A 122 -4.00 12.24 12.09
CA ARG A 122 -5.12 11.38 12.51
C ARG A 122 -4.71 9.91 12.64
N ARG A 123 -3.74 9.49 11.86
CA ARG A 123 -3.22 8.11 11.86
C ARG A 123 -1.89 8.13 12.57
N THR A 124 -1.80 7.48 13.73
CA THR A 124 -0.64 7.53 14.62
C THR A 124 0.16 6.25 14.66
N ARG A 125 -0.19 5.25 13.83
CA ARG A 125 0.48 3.95 13.78
C ARG A 125 0.11 3.17 12.51
N ALA A 126 0.89 2.10 12.24
CA ALA A 126 0.76 1.23 11.07
C ALA A 126 0.91 1.97 9.73
N HIS A 127 1.78 3.00 9.69
CA HIS A 127 1.91 3.90 8.56
C HIS A 127 2.27 3.20 7.26
N ALA A 128 3.25 2.29 7.28
CA ALA A 128 3.68 1.55 6.09
C ALA A 128 2.55 0.68 5.51
N ILE A 129 1.88 -0.07 6.39
CA ILE A 129 0.78 -0.97 6.01
C ILE A 129 -0.39 -0.15 5.48
N ASP A 130 -0.77 0.93 6.16
CA ASP A 130 -1.88 1.80 5.75
C ASP A 130 -1.61 2.44 4.38
N LEU A 131 -0.39 2.89 4.11
CA LEU A 131 0.00 3.47 2.81
C LEU A 131 -0.13 2.45 1.67
N LEU A 132 0.43 1.24 1.84
CA LEU A 132 0.35 0.19 0.82
C LEU A 132 -1.08 -0.27 0.58
N LEU A 133 -1.89 -0.36 1.63
CA LEU A 133 -3.29 -0.75 1.51
C LEU A 133 -4.14 0.36 0.87
N ASP A 134 -3.91 1.63 1.23
CA ASP A 134 -4.59 2.77 0.60
C ASP A 134 -4.23 2.86 -0.89
N THR A 135 -2.96 2.60 -1.24
CA THR A 135 -2.48 2.50 -2.63
C THR A 135 -3.20 1.38 -3.38
N LYS A 136 -3.23 0.16 -2.83
CA LYS A 136 -3.97 -0.97 -3.43
C LYS A 136 -5.45 -0.60 -3.68
N GLN A 137 -6.10 -0.01 -2.68
CA GLN A 137 -7.50 0.38 -2.81
C GLN A 137 -7.75 1.46 -3.85
N ALA A 138 -6.86 2.45 -3.96
CA ALA A 138 -7.00 3.51 -4.93
C ALA A 138 -6.88 2.96 -6.36
N LEU A 139 -5.93 2.06 -6.60
CA LEU A 139 -5.76 1.40 -7.90
C LEU A 139 -6.98 0.57 -8.27
N LEU A 140 -7.47 -0.29 -7.39
CA LEU A 140 -8.66 -1.10 -7.66
C LEU A 140 -9.93 -0.27 -7.85
N ARG A 141 -10.07 0.87 -7.14
CA ARG A 141 -11.20 1.81 -7.35
C ARG A 141 -11.12 2.53 -8.69
N GLY A 142 -9.92 2.86 -9.15
CA GLY A 142 -9.68 3.47 -10.46
C GLY A 142 -10.23 2.60 -11.57
N GLU A 143 -9.96 1.31 -11.56
CA GLU A 143 -10.48 0.35 -12.54
C GLU A 143 -12.00 0.20 -12.49
N LEU A 144 -12.58 0.09 -11.28
CA LEU A 144 -14.03 -0.01 -11.10
C LEU A 144 -14.79 1.24 -11.52
N ARG A 145 -14.15 2.43 -11.49
CA ARG A 145 -14.77 3.70 -11.89
C ARG A 145 -14.70 3.95 -13.38
N THR A 146 -13.68 3.46 -14.07
CA THR A 146 -13.52 3.76 -15.50
C THR A 146 -14.32 2.83 -16.40
N GLY A 147 -14.72 1.64 -15.94
CA GLY A 147 -15.54 0.70 -16.73
C GLY A 147 -15.01 0.41 -18.14
N LEU A 148 -13.85 0.95 -18.47
CA LEU A 148 -13.17 0.89 -19.75
C LEU A 148 -11.81 0.24 -19.53
N PRO A 149 -11.61 -1.00 -19.98
CA PRO A 149 -10.28 -1.59 -20.00
C PRO A 149 -9.43 -0.74 -20.94
N GLY A 150 -8.32 -0.19 -20.41
CA GLY A 150 -7.27 0.37 -21.26
C GLY A 150 -7.15 1.89 -21.32
N GLN A 151 -7.73 2.68 -20.42
CA GLN A 151 -7.26 4.05 -20.25
C GLN A 151 -6.21 4.14 -19.15
N PRO A 152 -4.92 4.28 -19.50
CA PRO A 152 -3.88 4.48 -18.51
C PRO A 152 -4.11 5.79 -17.78
N ILE A 153 -4.04 5.76 -16.45
CA ILE A 153 -3.79 6.98 -15.69
C ILE A 153 -2.41 7.45 -16.14
N LEU A 154 -2.40 8.46 -17.02
CA LEU A 154 -1.18 9.02 -17.61
C LEU A 154 -0.35 9.68 -16.51
N PHE A 155 0.55 8.91 -15.90
CA PHE A 155 1.76 9.48 -15.36
C PHE A 155 2.78 9.50 -16.49
N PHE A 156 3.22 10.70 -16.85
CA PHE A 156 4.29 10.90 -17.82
C PHE A 156 5.60 10.31 -17.25
N VAL A 157 5.81 9.04 -17.52
CA VAL A 157 7.14 8.42 -17.51
C VAL A 157 7.50 8.27 -18.98
N ASP A 158 8.65 8.77 -19.38
CA ASP A 158 9.13 8.64 -20.75
C ASP A 158 9.23 7.15 -21.10
N PRO A 159 8.42 6.61 -22.04
CA PRO A 159 8.44 5.19 -22.37
C PRO A 159 9.76 4.74 -23.05
N HIS A 160 10.68 5.67 -23.32
CA HIS A 160 11.97 5.40 -23.94
C HIS A 160 13.17 5.60 -23.00
N ASP A 161 12.94 5.70 -21.68
CA ASP A 161 14.04 5.73 -20.70
C ASP A 161 14.74 4.35 -20.69
N PRO A 162 15.97 4.22 -21.27
CA PRO A 162 16.68 2.96 -21.35
C PRO A 162 17.22 2.46 -20.00
N THR A 163 16.96 3.21 -18.91
CA THR A 163 17.39 2.86 -17.56
C THR A 163 16.36 2.03 -16.80
N LEU A 164 15.16 1.81 -17.36
CA LEU A 164 14.16 0.92 -16.76
C LEU A 164 14.54 -0.54 -17.05
N PRO A 165 14.94 -1.34 -16.07
CA PRO A 165 15.26 -2.73 -16.30
C PRO A 165 13.98 -3.50 -16.67
N TYR A 166 14.08 -4.25 -17.76
CA TYR A 166 13.12 -5.27 -18.13
C TYR A 166 13.09 -6.32 -17.01
N LEU A 167 12.04 -6.32 -16.23
CA LEU A 167 11.83 -7.35 -15.22
C LEU A 167 11.42 -8.62 -15.96
N ASP A 168 12.34 -9.58 -16.06
CA ASP A 168 11.97 -10.96 -16.33
C ASP A 168 11.00 -11.38 -15.21
N ALA A 169 9.72 -11.38 -15.56
CA ALA A 169 8.68 -11.86 -14.68
C ALA A 169 8.82 -13.38 -14.57
N THR A 170 9.63 -13.82 -13.61
CA THR A 170 9.43 -15.16 -13.06
C THR A 170 8.05 -15.12 -12.45
N GLU A 171 7.11 -15.85 -13.04
CA GLU A 171 5.74 -15.98 -12.50
C GLU A 171 5.86 -16.35 -11.02
N PRO A 172 5.32 -15.53 -10.09
CA PRO A 172 5.25 -15.95 -8.71
C PRO A 172 4.34 -17.17 -8.67
N GLU A 173 4.82 -18.28 -8.14
CA GLU A 173 3.98 -19.40 -7.76
C GLU A 173 2.89 -18.86 -6.83
N ASN A 174 1.72 -18.68 -7.39
CA ASN A 174 0.57 -18.09 -6.72
C ASN A 174 -0.20 -19.20 -6.01
N ASP A 175 0.39 -19.75 -4.94
CA ASP A 175 -0.20 -20.82 -4.11
C ASP A 175 -1.33 -20.32 -3.19
N GLY A 176 -1.78 -19.10 -3.32
CA GLY A 176 -2.80 -18.53 -2.43
C GLY A 176 -3.89 -17.77 -3.16
N LEU A 177 -5.14 -18.23 -3.00
CA LEU A 177 -6.34 -17.47 -3.35
C LEU A 177 -6.32 -16.11 -2.65
N ASP A 178 -6.16 -15.00 -3.40
CA ASP A 178 -6.28 -13.66 -2.80
C ASP A 178 -7.75 -13.38 -2.47
N VAL A 179 -8.01 -12.97 -1.24
CA VAL A 179 -9.36 -12.56 -0.79
C VAL A 179 -9.97 -11.51 -1.72
N VAL A 180 -9.16 -10.65 -2.32
CA VAL A 180 -9.62 -9.61 -3.25
C VAL A 180 -10.16 -10.23 -4.53
N ASP A 181 -9.49 -11.25 -5.07
CA ASP A 181 -9.93 -11.93 -6.31
C ASP A 181 -11.24 -12.67 -6.09
N VAL A 182 -11.38 -13.34 -4.95
CA VAL A 182 -12.65 -13.99 -4.55
C VAL A 182 -13.78 -12.97 -4.43
N LEU A 183 -13.52 -11.82 -3.80
CA LEU A 183 -14.55 -10.79 -3.63
C LEU A 183 -14.89 -10.08 -4.95
N ALA A 184 -13.91 -9.86 -5.83
CA ALA A 184 -14.12 -9.30 -7.16
C ALA A 184 -14.97 -10.25 -8.03
N TRP A 185 -14.62 -11.54 -8.04
CA TRP A 185 -15.40 -12.57 -8.72
C TRP A 185 -16.85 -12.63 -8.19
N ALA A 186 -17.01 -12.65 -6.86
CA ALA A 186 -18.33 -12.70 -6.24
C ALA A 186 -19.18 -11.49 -6.59
N GLY A 187 -18.58 -10.31 -6.69
CA GLY A 187 -19.25 -9.09 -7.15
C GLY A 187 -19.67 -9.16 -8.60
N ALA A 188 -18.80 -9.65 -9.49
CA ALA A 188 -19.09 -9.81 -10.91
C ALA A 188 -20.22 -10.83 -11.17
N HIS A 189 -20.32 -11.87 -10.33
CA HIS A 189 -21.33 -12.92 -10.45
C HIS A 189 -22.60 -12.66 -9.58
N GLY A 190 -22.69 -11.52 -8.92
CA GLY A 190 -23.85 -11.15 -8.12
C GLY A 190 -24.09 -12.02 -6.88
N ILE A 191 -23.06 -12.71 -6.38
CA ILE A 191 -23.13 -13.64 -5.23
C ILE A 191 -23.54 -12.90 -3.94
N ALA A 192 -23.04 -11.68 -3.77
CA ALA A 192 -23.43 -10.81 -2.67
C ALA A 192 -23.44 -9.34 -3.13
N PRO A 193 -24.21 -8.46 -2.46
CA PRO A 193 -24.19 -7.03 -2.77
C PRO A 193 -22.77 -6.46 -2.63
N MET A 194 -22.34 -5.67 -3.60
CA MET A 194 -21.00 -5.06 -3.63
C MET A 194 -20.68 -4.33 -2.32
N GLN A 195 -21.65 -3.64 -1.73
CA GLN A 195 -21.49 -2.95 -0.44
C GLN A 195 -21.13 -3.92 0.70
N ASP A 196 -21.67 -5.13 0.69
CA ASP A 196 -21.40 -6.14 1.71
C ASP A 196 -20.02 -6.79 1.48
N LEU A 197 -19.61 -6.96 0.22
CA LEU A 197 -18.26 -7.42 -0.15
C LEU A 197 -17.18 -6.39 0.28
N TRP A 198 -17.42 -5.11 0.03
CA TRP A 198 -16.56 -4.03 0.51
C TRP A 198 -16.45 -3.99 2.03
N MET A 199 -17.57 -4.19 2.72
CA MET A 199 -17.59 -4.29 4.17
C MET A 199 -16.75 -5.47 4.67
N LEU A 200 -16.82 -6.63 4.01
CA LEU A 200 -15.97 -7.79 4.34
C LEU A 200 -14.49 -7.47 4.19
N LEU A 201 -14.11 -6.85 3.09
CA LEU A 201 -12.72 -6.46 2.84
C LEU A 201 -12.21 -5.49 3.92
N ASP A 202 -13.02 -4.48 4.31
CA ASP A 202 -12.62 -3.51 5.35
C ASP A 202 -12.54 -4.16 6.74
N LEU A 203 -13.40 -5.12 7.04
CA LEU A 203 -13.34 -5.89 8.29
C LEU A 203 -12.12 -6.83 8.34
N GLU A 204 -11.80 -7.51 7.23
CA GLU A 204 -10.62 -8.38 7.16
C GLU A 204 -9.33 -7.57 7.24
N ARG A 205 -9.25 -6.47 6.52
CA ARG A 205 -8.17 -5.49 6.63
C ARG A 205 -7.89 -5.02 8.06
N ARG A 206 -8.95 -5.00 8.89
CA ARG A 206 -8.88 -4.52 10.28
C ARG A 206 -8.98 -5.66 11.31
N ARG A 207 -8.75 -6.89 10.91
CA ARG A 207 -8.92 -8.08 11.75
C ARG A 207 -8.18 -7.99 13.09
N GLY A 208 -7.01 -7.33 13.12
CA GLY A 208 -6.25 -7.08 14.34
C GLY A 208 -6.86 -6.07 15.32
N TYR A 209 -7.86 -5.29 14.91
CA TYR A 209 -8.46 -4.21 15.72
C TYR A 209 -9.74 -4.63 16.47
N GLY A 210 -10.15 -5.89 16.39
CA GLY A 210 -11.28 -6.46 17.15
C GLY A 210 -12.59 -5.68 17.02
N ASN A 211 -13.18 -5.30 18.16
CA ASN A 211 -14.46 -4.57 18.20
C ASN A 211 -14.40 -3.17 17.59
N ALA A 212 -13.25 -2.50 17.66
CA ALA A 212 -13.08 -1.15 17.11
C ALA A 212 -13.25 -1.12 15.57
N ALA A 213 -12.86 -2.19 14.87
CA ALA A 213 -13.08 -2.32 13.43
C ALA A 213 -14.58 -2.33 13.09
N ARG A 214 -15.36 -3.11 13.81
CA ARG A 214 -16.82 -3.21 13.61
C ARG A 214 -17.53 -1.90 13.91
N HIS A 215 -17.14 -1.23 14.99
CA HIS A 215 -17.71 0.08 15.35
C HIS A 215 -17.46 1.12 14.26
N ARG A 216 -16.25 1.18 13.72
CA ARG A 216 -15.88 2.10 12.65
C ARG A 216 -16.65 1.82 11.35
N VAL A 217 -16.75 0.54 10.96
CA VAL A 217 -17.54 0.12 9.78
C VAL A 217 -19.01 0.49 9.96
N ALA A 218 -19.58 0.25 11.14
CA ALA A 218 -20.94 0.64 11.46
C ALA A 218 -21.17 2.14 11.32
N HIS A 219 -20.23 2.95 11.81
CA HIS A 219 -20.27 4.42 11.69
C HIS A 219 -20.19 4.87 10.23
N ILE A 220 -19.26 4.30 9.43
CA ILE A 220 -19.10 4.65 8.00
C ILE A 220 -20.35 4.30 7.19
N LEU A 221 -20.99 3.17 7.49
CA LEU A 221 -22.19 2.71 6.79
C LEU A 221 -23.49 3.33 7.33
N GLY A 222 -23.44 4.11 8.41
CA GLY A 222 -24.63 4.68 9.06
C GLY A 222 -25.57 3.62 9.66
N VAL A 223 -25.04 2.45 10.06
CA VAL A 223 -25.81 1.34 10.63
C VAL A 223 -25.26 0.94 12.00
N ASN A 224 -26.02 0.14 12.75
CA ASN A 224 -25.53 -0.39 14.02
C ASN A 224 -24.64 -1.64 13.81
N GLU A 225 -23.79 -1.96 14.80
CA GLU A 225 -22.87 -3.10 14.76
C GLU A 225 -23.57 -4.44 14.56
N ARG A 226 -24.80 -4.61 15.08
CA ARG A 226 -25.60 -5.81 14.88
C ARG A 226 -25.95 -5.99 13.39
N THR A 227 -26.23 -4.90 12.69
CA THR A 227 -26.47 -4.92 11.25
C THR A 227 -25.22 -5.28 10.48
N VAL A 228 -24.05 -4.72 10.85
CA VAL A 228 -22.74 -5.10 10.26
C VAL A 228 -22.49 -6.59 10.43
N ARG A 229 -22.72 -7.13 11.64
CA ARG A 229 -22.55 -8.57 11.89
C ARG A 229 -23.48 -9.42 11.02
N ARG A 230 -24.77 -9.09 10.94
CA ARG A 230 -25.73 -9.83 10.10
C ARG A 230 -25.39 -9.77 8.61
N ARG A 231 -24.96 -8.62 8.10
CA ARG A 231 -24.54 -8.47 6.70
C ARG A 231 -23.28 -9.28 6.42
N ARG A 232 -22.28 -9.21 7.32
CA ARG A 232 -21.08 -10.01 7.24
C ARG A 232 -21.37 -11.50 7.17
N ASP A 233 -22.18 -12.01 8.10
CA ASP A 233 -22.49 -13.44 8.18
C ASP A 233 -23.27 -13.90 6.93
N ARG A 234 -24.17 -13.08 6.40
CA ARG A 234 -24.88 -13.35 5.15
C ARG A 234 -23.92 -13.42 3.95
N ALA A 235 -23.05 -12.43 3.80
CA ALA A 235 -22.10 -12.39 2.69
C ALA A 235 -21.08 -13.54 2.76
N LEU A 236 -20.60 -13.89 3.95
CA LEU A 236 -19.70 -15.05 4.14
C LEU A 236 -20.42 -16.38 3.80
N ASN A 237 -21.69 -16.54 4.15
CA ASN A 237 -22.44 -17.74 3.79
C ASN A 237 -22.63 -17.83 2.28
N ALA A 238 -23.02 -16.73 1.62
CA ALA A 238 -23.15 -16.70 0.16
C ALA A 238 -21.83 -17.04 -0.55
N LEU A 239 -20.69 -16.52 -0.07
CA LEU A 239 -19.35 -16.86 -0.60
C LEU A 239 -19.00 -18.34 -0.39
N ARG A 240 -19.36 -18.92 0.77
CA ARG A 240 -19.13 -20.35 1.03
C ARG A 240 -19.98 -21.24 0.11
N GLU A 241 -21.23 -20.88 -0.11
CA GLU A 241 -22.13 -21.62 -1.02
C GLU A 241 -21.61 -21.57 -2.46
N ALA A 242 -21.04 -20.42 -2.88
CA ALA A 242 -20.48 -20.23 -4.21
C ALA A 242 -19.01 -20.66 -4.38
N SER A 243 -18.37 -21.18 -3.33
CA SER A 243 -16.93 -21.49 -3.35
C SER A 243 -16.53 -22.51 -4.41
N ASN A 244 -17.36 -23.53 -4.66
CA ASN A 244 -17.10 -24.55 -5.68
C ASN A 244 -17.15 -23.97 -7.09
N ASP A 245 -18.03 -23.00 -7.34
CA ASP A 245 -18.17 -22.33 -8.64
C ASP A 245 -16.94 -21.43 -8.90
N TYR A 246 -16.44 -20.78 -7.86
CA TYR A 246 -15.19 -20.02 -7.95
C TYR A 246 -13.99 -20.92 -8.29
N LEU A 247 -13.82 -22.03 -7.57
CA LEU A 247 -12.73 -22.97 -7.83
C LEU A 247 -12.79 -23.56 -9.24
N ALA A 248 -13.99 -23.81 -9.76
CA ALA A 248 -14.17 -24.27 -11.14
C ALA A 248 -13.82 -23.19 -12.20
N THR A 249 -13.81 -21.92 -11.82
CA THR A 249 -13.47 -20.80 -12.72
C THR A 249 -11.96 -20.54 -12.77
N VAL A 250 -11.23 -20.89 -11.70
CA VAL A 250 -9.79 -20.60 -11.52
C VAL A 250 -8.93 -21.84 -11.81
N ALA A 251 -9.50 -23.04 -11.84
CA ALA A 251 -8.84 -24.30 -12.22
C ALA A 251 -8.73 -24.44 -13.75
#